data_adb780741cfcd5fc6847c2bbc8fdc684
#
_entry.id   adb780741cfcd5fc6847c2bbc8fdc684
#
_cell.length_a   1.000
_cell.length_b   1.000
_cell.length_c   1.000
_cell.angle_alpha   90.00
_cell.angle_beta   90.00
_cell.angle_gamma   90.00
#
_symmetry.space_group_name_H-M   'P 1'
#
loop_
_entity.id
_entity.type
_entity.pdbx_description
1 polymer ?
#
loop_
_entity_poly.entity_id
_entity_poly.type
_entity_poly.pdbx_seq_one_letter_code
_entity_poly.pdbx_strand_id
1 'polypeptide(L)'
;ASIDFSRISEKKALEAVLQSGAIVSGVLVKTVGAGIEQGIRGKPTSILRHLGLRSGSLKMFVEQTGGEMIGAVPEKMEEILIRRVSNIAESYSLAYLPTNSARDGKRRKIQVQLSSDVEKREGQTALITRRSYIMPKEAN
;
A
#
# COMPACT_ATOMS: atom_id res chain seq x y z
N ALA A 1 -26.47 -6.73 4.52
CA ALA A 1 -25.59 -7.90 4.54
C ALA A 1 -24.25 -7.47 5.13
N SER A 2 -23.91 -7.97 6.29
CA SER A 2 -22.63 -7.74 6.95
C SER A 2 -21.60 -8.64 6.26
N ILE A 3 -20.57 -8.05 5.68
CA ILE A 3 -19.46 -8.81 5.09
C ILE A 3 -18.61 -9.30 6.27
N ASP A 4 -18.57 -10.62 6.48
CA ASP A 4 -17.73 -11.23 7.49
C ASP A 4 -16.29 -11.34 7.01
N PHE A 5 -15.46 -10.36 7.38
CA PHE A 5 -14.04 -10.33 7.08
C PHE A 5 -13.20 -11.29 7.94
N SER A 6 -13.79 -11.95 8.94
CA SER A 6 -13.06 -12.80 9.90
C SER A 6 -12.47 -14.08 9.28
N ARG A 7 -12.93 -14.47 8.07
CA ARG A 7 -12.57 -15.73 7.40
C ARG A 7 -11.47 -15.59 6.34
N ILE A 8 -11.04 -14.38 6.01
CA ILE A 8 -10.02 -14.16 4.99
C ILE A 8 -8.67 -13.95 5.68
N SER A 9 -7.70 -14.83 5.43
CA SER A 9 -6.35 -14.62 5.95
C SER A 9 -5.71 -13.39 5.28
N GLU A 10 -4.87 -12.65 6.02
CA GLU A 10 -4.12 -11.50 5.51
C GLU A 10 -3.39 -11.81 4.19
N LYS A 11 -2.84 -13.02 4.09
CA LYS A 11 -2.17 -13.49 2.88
C LYS A 11 -3.12 -13.55 1.68
N LYS A 12 -4.30 -14.14 1.84
CA LYS A 12 -5.30 -14.21 0.76
C LYS A 12 -5.82 -12.83 0.38
N ALA A 13 -6.03 -11.95 1.36
CA ALA A 13 -6.42 -10.56 1.11
C ALA A 13 -5.35 -9.81 0.30
N LEU A 14 -4.07 -9.93 0.69
CA LEU A 14 -2.97 -9.34 -0.06
C LEU A 14 -2.87 -9.89 -1.50
N GLU A 15 -3.01 -11.20 -1.67
CA GLU A 15 -3.03 -11.84 -2.98
C GLU A 15 -4.14 -11.28 -3.87
N ALA A 16 -5.35 -11.14 -3.35
CA ALA A 16 -6.48 -10.56 -4.08
C ALA A 16 -6.22 -9.11 -4.49
N VAL A 17 -5.68 -8.29 -3.59
CA VAL A 17 -5.31 -6.90 -3.89
C VAL A 17 -4.19 -6.83 -4.94
N LEU A 18 -3.19 -7.69 -4.86
CA LEU A 18 -2.12 -7.74 -5.86
C LEU A 18 -2.63 -8.19 -7.24
N GLN A 19 -3.61 -9.12 -7.28
CA GLN A 19 -4.25 -9.58 -8.52
C GLN A 19 -5.12 -8.49 -9.17
N SER A 20 -5.87 -7.72 -8.36
CA SER A 20 -6.73 -6.65 -8.87
C SER A 20 -5.95 -5.47 -9.47
N GLY A 21 -4.66 -5.38 -9.21
CA GLY A 21 -3.87 -4.23 -9.64
C GLY A 21 -4.07 -2.97 -8.78
N ALA A 22 -4.91 -3.02 -7.75
CA ALA A 22 -5.19 -1.87 -6.89
C ALA A 22 -3.95 -1.36 -6.14
N ILE A 23 -3.92 -0.06 -5.89
CA ILE A 23 -2.95 0.59 -5.01
C ILE A 23 -3.66 0.91 -3.69
N VAL A 24 -3.08 0.48 -2.57
CA VAL A 24 -3.62 0.72 -1.24
C VAL A 24 -2.82 1.82 -0.57
N SER A 25 -3.47 2.93 -0.26
CA SER A 25 -2.90 3.99 0.59
C SER A 25 -3.63 4.04 1.92
N GLY A 26 -2.93 4.38 2.98
CA GLY A 26 -3.50 4.45 4.32
C GLY A 26 -3.38 5.86 4.89
N VAL A 27 -4.45 6.32 5.56
CA VAL A 27 -4.41 7.56 6.34
C VAL A 27 -4.59 7.20 7.81
N LEU A 28 -3.61 7.58 8.63
CA LEU A 28 -3.66 7.44 10.09
C LEU A 28 -4.11 8.74 10.71
N VAL A 29 -5.33 8.76 11.21
CA VAL A 29 -5.89 9.94 11.88
C VAL A 29 -5.41 9.98 13.32
N LYS A 30 -4.74 11.07 13.71
CA LYS A 30 -4.35 11.37 15.09
C LYS A 30 -5.46 12.19 15.74
N THR A 31 -6.23 11.59 16.62
CA THR A 31 -7.19 12.32 17.47
C THR A 31 -6.49 12.86 18.71
N VAL A 32 -6.44 14.15 18.86
CA VAL A 32 -5.90 14.82 20.06
C VAL A 32 -6.91 14.61 21.20
N GLY A 33 -6.49 13.96 22.28
CA GLY A 33 -7.30 13.83 23.50
C GLY A 33 -7.71 12.43 23.93
N ALA A 34 -7.50 11.41 23.12
CA ALA A 34 -7.81 10.02 23.48
C ALA A 34 -6.54 9.19 23.69
N GLY A 35 -5.66 9.55 24.64
CA GLY A 35 -4.59 8.65 25.13
C GLY A 35 -3.68 7.97 24.08
N ILE A 36 -3.64 8.51 22.85
CA ILE A 36 -2.96 7.89 21.70
C ILE A 36 -1.46 8.18 21.70
N GLU A 37 -0.97 9.12 22.50
CA GLU A 37 0.48 9.31 22.63
C GLU A 37 1.22 8.05 23.12
N GLN A 38 0.56 7.20 23.89
CA GLN A 38 1.11 5.89 24.28
C GLN A 38 0.96 4.81 23.19
N GLY A 39 0.04 4.97 22.22
CA GLY A 39 -0.22 3.99 21.15
C GLY A 39 0.81 4.01 20.01
N ILE A 40 1.51 5.12 19.81
CA ILE A 40 2.52 5.23 18.74
C ILE A 40 3.86 4.60 19.16
N ARG A 41 4.12 4.50 20.47
CA ARG A 41 5.35 3.86 21.00
C ARG A 41 5.20 2.38 21.30
N GLY A 42 4.03 1.80 21.27
CA GLY A 42 3.98 0.44 21.80
C GLY A 42 2.81 -0.47 21.56
N LYS A 43 1.68 -0.11 20.94
CA LYS A 43 0.66 -1.12 20.52
C LYS A 43 -0.41 -0.47 19.64
N PRO A 44 -0.84 -1.16 18.56
CA PRO A 44 -1.89 -0.64 17.69
C PRO A 44 -3.19 -0.54 18.46
N THR A 45 -3.85 0.60 18.30
CA THR A 45 -5.10 0.92 18.91
C THR A 45 -6.19 -0.11 18.62
N SER A 46 -7.14 -0.23 19.53
CA SER A 46 -8.26 -1.17 19.53
C SER A 46 -9.06 -1.22 18.21
N ILE A 47 -9.09 -0.15 17.42
CA ILE A 47 -9.82 -0.05 16.15
C ILE A 47 -9.23 -0.99 15.08
N LEU A 48 -7.90 -1.01 14.90
CA LEU A 48 -7.25 -1.93 13.96
C LEU A 48 -7.44 -3.39 14.39
N ARG A 49 -7.49 -3.62 15.70
CA ARG A 49 -7.74 -4.94 16.27
C ARG A 49 -9.19 -5.42 16.05
N HIS A 50 -10.19 -4.50 16.08
CA HIS A 50 -11.59 -4.79 15.73
C HIS A 50 -11.79 -5.10 14.25
N LEU A 51 -10.96 -4.52 13.38
CA LEU A 51 -10.96 -4.80 11.95
C LEU A 51 -10.15 -6.07 11.60
N GLY A 52 -9.62 -6.79 12.61
CA GLY A 52 -8.79 -7.99 12.38
C GLY A 52 -7.44 -7.69 11.74
N LEU A 53 -7.08 -6.42 11.58
CA LEU A 53 -5.81 -5.99 11.00
C LEU A 53 -4.76 -5.85 12.11
N ARG A 54 -3.70 -6.61 12.03
CA ARG A 54 -2.49 -6.35 12.84
C ARG A 54 -1.85 -5.06 12.35
N SER A 55 -1.24 -4.27 13.22
CA SER A 55 -0.64 -2.95 12.84
C SER A 55 0.43 -3.04 11.74
N GLY A 56 0.99 -4.22 11.52
CA GLY A 56 1.89 -4.47 10.40
C GLY A 56 1.19 -4.74 9.07
N SER A 57 -0.08 -5.17 9.10
CA SER A 57 -0.79 -5.60 7.89
C SER A 57 -1.06 -4.45 6.94
N LEU A 58 -1.62 -3.34 7.43
CA LEU A 58 -1.89 -2.18 6.58
C LEU A 58 -0.60 -1.64 5.94
N LYS A 59 0.46 -1.54 6.73
CA LYS A 59 1.77 -1.12 6.22
C LYS A 59 2.26 -2.06 5.12
N MET A 60 2.11 -3.37 5.32
CA MET A 60 2.48 -4.37 4.31
C MET A 60 1.67 -4.21 3.03
N PHE A 61 0.34 -4.02 3.11
CA PHE A 61 -0.51 -3.78 1.93
C PHE A 61 -0.06 -2.54 1.17
N VAL A 62 0.16 -1.43 1.87
CA VAL A 62 0.62 -0.17 1.30
C VAL A 62 1.96 -0.34 0.58
N GLU A 63 2.96 -0.93 1.25
CA GLU A 63 4.29 -1.12 0.68
C GLU A 63 4.29 -2.07 -0.52
N GLN A 64 3.49 -3.14 -0.49
CA GLN A 64 3.46 -4.12 -1.56
C GLN A 64 2.74 -3.62 -2.81
N THR A 65 1.78 -2.72 -2.65
CA THR A 65 0.98 -2.18 -3.75
C THR A 65 1.51 -0.87 -4.31
N GLY A 66 2.51 -0.27 -3.68
CA GLY A 66 3.06 1.03 -4.10
C GLY A 66 2.21 2.21 -3.65
N GLY A 67 1.50 2.06 -2.56
CA GLY A 67 0.80 3.16 -1.91
C GLY A 67 1.64 3.89 -0.88
N GLU A 68 1.01 4.77 -0.12
CA GLU A 68 1.67 5.60 0.89
C GLU A 68 0.87 5.64 2.19
N MET A 69 1.60 5.66 3.32
CA MET A 69 1.01 5.87 4.64
C MET A 69 1.17 7.33 5.05
N ILE A 70 0.06 7.99 5.35
CA ILE A 70 0.04 9.41 5.71
C ILE A 70 -0.57 9.57 7.10
N GLY A 71 0.12 10.32 7.96
CA GLY A 71 -0.45 10.76 9.24
C GLY A 71 -1.24 12.06 9.06
N ALA A 72 -2.45 12.12 9.57
CA ALA A 72 -3.29 13.30 9.51
C ALA A 72 -3.93 13.63 10.86
N VAL A 73 -4.20 14.91 11.09
CA VAL A 73 -5.16 15.35 12.08
C VAL A 73 -6.52 15.55 11.40
N PRO A 74 -7.65 15.42 12.11
CA PRO A 74 -8.98 15.51 11.49
C PRO A 74 -9.17 16.77 10.64
N GLU A 75 -8.66 17.90 11.13
CA GLU A 75 -8.80 19.21 10.52
C GLU A 75 -8.08 19.36 9.16
N LYS A 76 -7.08 18.52 8.92
CA LYS A 76 -6.29 18.51 7.66
C LYS A 76 -6.65 17.36 6.72
N MET A 77 -7.67 16.57 7.04
CA MET A 77 -8.02 15.39 6.28
C MET A 77 -8.38 15.73 4.83
N GLU A 78 -9.20 16.75 4.61
CA GLU A 78 -9.62 17.17 3.28
C GLU A 78 -8.42 17.58 2.41
N GLU A 79 -7.55 18.45 2.94
CA GLU A 79 -6.33 18.89 2.25
C GLU A 79 -5.45 17.71 1.85
N ILE A 80 -5.29 16.75 2.77
CA ILE A 80 -4.48 15.54 2.52
C ILE A 80 -5.10 14.67 1.44
N LEU A 81 -6.42 14.47 1.45
CA LEU A 81 -7.11 13.69 0.43
C LEU A 81 -7.00 14.35 -0.95
N ILE A 82 -7.22 15.67 -1.05
CA ILE A 82 -7.06 16.42 -2.29
C ILE A 82 -5.64 16.27 -2.84
N ARG A 83 -4.63 16.49 -1.99
CA ARG A 83 -3.23 16.31 -2.38
C ARG A 83 -2.94 14.89 -2.90
N ARG A 84 -3.53 13.86 -2.25
CA ARG A 84 -3.37 12.48 -2.71
C ARG A 84 -3.96 12.24 -4.09
N VAL A 85 -5.15 12.75 -4.35
CA VAL A 85 -5.77 12.65 -5.68
C VAL A 85 -4.90 13.33 -6.73
N SER A 86 -4.38 14.52 -6.45
CA SER A 86 -3.46 15.24 -7.34
C SER A 86 -2.18 14.44 -7.62
N ASN A 87 -1.55 13.87 -6.58
CA ASN A 87 -0.34 13.05 -6.74
C ASN A 87 -0.59 11.80 -7.60
N ILE A 88 -1.79 11.20 -7.54
CA ILE A 88 -2.15 10.06 -8.40
C ILE A 88 -2.20 10.53 -9.87
N ALA A 89 -2.78 11.70 -10.14
CA ALA A 89 -2.85 12.26 -11.48
C ALA A 89 -1.47 12.59 -12.08
N GLU A 90 -0.50 12.90 -11.22
CA GLU A 90 0.90 13.20 -11.60
C GLU A 90 1.81 11.97 -11.61
N SER A 91 1.28 10.78 -11.34
CA SER A 91 2.06 9.55 -11.29
C SER A 91 2.41 9.00 -12.67
N TYR A 92 3.53 8.30 -12.78
CA TYR A 92 3.93 7.61 -13.99
C TYR A 92 3.37 6.19 -14.03
N SER A 93 2.89 5.77 -15.19
CA SER A 93 2.55 4.38 -15.47
C SER A 93 3.64 3.73 -16.32
N LEU A 94 4.20 2.64 -15.82
CA LEU A 94 5.22 1.86 -16.54
C LEU A 94 4.66 0.48 -16.87
N ALA A 95 4.83 0.05 -18.12
CA ALA A 95 4.50 -1.29 -18.55
C ALA A 95 5.77 -2.03 -18.98
N TYR A 96 5.84 -3.33 -18.70
CA TYR A 96 6.95 -4.18 -19.12
C TYR A 96 6.45 -5.59 -19.44
N LEU A 97 7.20 -6.29 -20.28
CA LEU A 97 6.99 -7.70 -20.54
C LEU A 97 7.95 -8.53 -19.68
N PRO A 98 7.45 -9.38 -18.79
CA PRO A 98 8.33 -10.18 -17.94
C PRO A 98 9.04 -11.25 -18.80
N THR A 99 10.33 -11.43 -18.61
CA THR A 99 11.12 -12.47 -19.26
C THR A 99 10.62 -13.89 -18.94
N ASN A 100 10.10 -14.08 -17.72
CA ASN A 100 9.41 -15.31 -17.35
C ASN A 100 7.91 -15.12 -17.55
N SER A 101 7.38 -15.60 -18.67
CA SER A 101 5.97 -15.51 -19.07
C SER A 101 5.07 -16.61 -18.50
N ALA A 102 5.60 -17.55 -17.70
CA ALA A 102 4.81 -18.65 -17.13
C ALA A 102 3.62 -18.15 -16.31
N ARG A 103 2.40 -18.54 -16.69
CA ARG A 103 1.15 -18.20 -16.00
C ARG A 103 0.87 -19.17 -14.85
N ASP A 104 1.71 -19.11 -13.84
CA ASP A 104 1.77 -20.07 -12.73
C ASP A 104 1.06 -19.63 -11.45
N GLY A 105 0.46 -18.43 -11.46
CA GLY A 105 -0.19 -17.86 -10.28
C GLY A 105 0.79 -17.43 -9.18
N LYS A 106 2.08 -17.46 -9.44
CA LYS A 106 3.08 -17.12 -8.42
C LYS A 106 3.29 -15.62 -8.31
N ARG A 107 3.65 -15.23 -7.09
CA ARG A 107 4.05 -13.85 -6.79
C ARG A 107 5.45 -13.58 -7.32
N ARG A 108 5.60 -12.45 -8.01
CA ARG A 108 6.86 -11.96 -8.55
C ARG A 108 7.21 -10.62 -7.94
N LYS A 109 8.49 -10.41 -7.68
CA LYS A 109 8.99 -9.12 -7.18
C LYS A 109 9.20 -8.17 -8.35
N ILE A 110 8.98 -6.88 -8.08
CA ILE A 110 9.31 -5.77 -8.97
C ILE A 110 10.33 -4.92 -8.23
N GLN A 111 11.35 -4.48 -8.95
CA GLN A 111 12.30 -3.48 -8.47
C GLN A 111 12.43 -2.40 -9.54
N VAL A 112 12.15 -1.17 -9.17
CA VAL A 112 12.33 0.00 -10.01
C VAL A 112 13.50 0.78 -9.45
N GLN A 113 14.40 1.22 -10.32
CA GLN A 113 15.56 2.04 -9.96
C GLN A 113 15.64 3.22 -10.91
N LEU A 114 16.05 4.36 -10.41
CA LEU A 114 16.40 5.50 -11.24
C LEU A 114 17.74 5.24 -11.92
N SER A 115 17.93 5.81 -13.10
CA SER A 115 19.25 5.82 -13.71
C SER A 115 20.18 6.74 -12.92
N SER A 116 21.48 6.46 -12.94
CA SER A 116 22.47 7.24 -12.24
C SER A 116 22.48 8.72 -12.64
N ASP A 117 22.09 9.03 -13.87
CA ASP A 117 22.03 10.41 -14.36
C ASP A 117 20.85 11.17 -13.78
N VAL A 118 19.71 10.50 -13.59
CA VAL A 118 18.53 11.08 -12.91
C VAL A 118 18.83 11.29 -11.43
N GLU A 119 19.46 10.32 -10.76
CA GLU A 119 19.85 10.45 -9.35
C GLU A 119 20.82 11.62 -9.13
N LYS A 120 21.77 11.83 -10.04
CA LYS A 120 22.70 12.96 -9.97
C LYS A 120 22.01 14.31 -10.15
N ARG A 121 21.02 14.37 -11.05
CA ARG A 121 20.31 15.61 -11.37
C ARG A 121 19.29 16.00 -10.32
N GLU A 122 18.50 15.03 -9.85
CA GLU A 122 17.37 15.26 -8.94
C GLU A 122 17.76 15.13 -7.46
N GLY A 123 18.97 14.62 -7.16
CA GLY A 123 19.43 14.37 -5.80
C GLY A 123 18.74 13.17 -5.15
N GLN A 124 18.61 13.21 -3.82
CA GLN A 124 18.02 12.12 -3.06
C GLN A 124 16.50 12.04 -3.31
N THR A 125 16.08 11.12 -4.17
CA THR A 125 14.69 10.91 -4.60
C THR A 125 14.14 9.62 -4.04
N ALA A 126 12.96 9.66 -3.41
CA ALA A 126 12.25 8.49 -2.96
C ALA A 126 11.34 7.94 -4.06
N LEU A 127 11.49 6.66 -4.38
CA LEU A 127 10.60 5.95 -5.30
C LEU A 127 9.49 5.24 -4.54
N ILE A 128 8.24 5.61 -4.84
CA ILE A 128 7.06 4.91 -4.35
C ILE A 128 6.54 4.06 -5.50
N THR A 129 6.75 2.75 -5.43
CA THR A 129 6.41 1.83 -6.50
C THR A 129 5.84 0.53 -5.96
N ARG A 130 5.06 -0.16 -6.78
CA ARG A 130 4.61 -1.53 -6.49
C ARG A 130 5.82 -2.44 -6.36
N ARG A 131 5.87 -3.24 -5.28
CA ARG A 131 6.98 -4.17 -5.02
C ARG A 131 6.76 -5.58 -5.51
N SER A 132 5.52 -5.92 -5.84
CA SER A 132 5.20 -7.27 -6.33
C SER A 132 3.86 -7.32 -7.07
N TYR A 133 3.68 -8.37 -7.85
CA TYR A 133 2.42 -8.72 -8.51
C TYR A 133 2.23 -10.24 -8.49
N ILE A 134 1.02 -10.68 -8.77
CA ILE A 134 0.69 -12.09 -8.95
C ILE A 134 0.51 -12.34 -10.44
N MET A 135 1.28 -13.29 -10.99
CA MET A 135 1.08 -13.69 -12.39
C MET A 135 -0.29 -14.39 -12.50
N PRO A 136 -1.14 -14.01 -13.45
CA PRO A 136 -2.40 -14.71 -13.66
C PRO A 136 -2.16 -16.21 -13.90
N LYS A 137 -3.06 -17.05 -13.39
CA LYS A 137 -3.08 -18.46 -13.81
C LYS A 137 -3.71 -18.57 -15.19
N GLU A 138 -3.24 -19.52 -15.96
CA GLU A 138 -3.93 -19.95 -17.17
C GLU A 138 -5.31 -20.45 -16.76
N ALA A 139 -6.38 -19.95 -17.43
CA ALA A 139 -7.71 -20.47 -17.25
C ALA A 139 -7.75 -21.87 -17.89
N ASN A 140 -8.06 -22.89 -17.08
CA ASN A 140 -8.37 -24.23 -17.59
C ASN A 140 -9.72 -24.21 -18.27
#